data_34d8ecd135f47364985bec9d579442a3
#
_entry.id   34d8ecd135f47364985bec9d579442a3
#
_cell.length_a   1.000
_cell.length_b   1.000
_cell.length_c   1.000
_cell.angle_alpha   90.00
_cell.angle_beta   90.00
_cell.angle_gamma   90.00
#
_symmetry.space_group_name_H-M   'P 1'
#
loop_
_entity.id
_entity.type
_entity.pdbx_description
1 polymer ?
#
loop_
_entity_poly.entity_id
_entity_poly.type
_entity_poly.pdbx_seq_one_letter_code
_entity_poly.pdbx_strand_id
1 'polypeptide(L)'
;VSGLTGQTSAELAAEYEAKTGRQWTMPLGFKHSLFEVAIDALKRSEGPGRLESIRDAIASTNYNSIVGPVNFQTGPVPNISKTPLVSGQWRKQGDRLELEIVENSQAPMIAKQAELRSLV
;
A
#
# COMPACT_ATOMS: atom_id res chain seq x y z
N VAL A 1 -4.97 -2.62 5.89
CA VAL A 1 -6.11 -3.43 5.44
C VAL A 1 -6.77 -2.71 4.27
N SER A 2 -7.08 -3.43 3.20
CA SER A 2 -7.78 -2.91 2.02
C SER A 2 -9.15 -2.34 2.40
N GLY A 3 -9.43 -1.10 2.04
CA GLY A 3 -10.75 -0.48 2.19
C GLY A 3 -11.79 -1.04 1.22
N LEU A 4 -11.35 -1.72 0.16
CA LEU A 4 -12.23 -2.32 -0.85
C LEU A 4 -12.66 -3.75 -0.48
N THR A 5 -11.72 -4.57 -0.01
CA THR A 5 -11.93 -6.01 0.19
C THR A 5 -11.82 -6.47 1.64
N GLY A 6 -11.29 -5.64 2.53
CA GLY A 6 -10.96 -6.01 3.90
C GLY A 6 -9.68 -6.86 4.03
N GLN A 7 -9.03 -7.19 2.91
CA GLN A 7 -7.82 -8.02 2.88
C GLN A 7 -6.63 -7.29 3.52
N THR A 8 -5.84 -8.00 4.30
CA THR A 8 -4.57 -7.50 4.84
C THR A 8 -3.44 -7.61 3.82
N SER A 9 -2.36 -6.85 4.03
CA SER A 9 -1.16 -6.95 3.17
C SER A 9 -0.53 -8.35 3.22
N ALA A 10 -0.58 -9.01 4.38
CA ALA A 10 -0.08 -10.38 4.53
C ALA A 10 -0.91 -11.40 3.74
N GLU A 11 -2.24 -11.28 3.77
CA GLU A 11 -3.13 -12.14 2.98
C GLU A 11 -2.95 -11.91 1.48
N LEU A 12 -2.78 -10.66 1.04
CA LEU A 12 -2.48 -10.36 -0.37
C LEU A 12 -1.16 -10.99 -0.81
N ALA A 13 -0.12 -10.90 0.03
CA ALA A 13 1.18 -11.50 -0.24
C ALA A 13 1.08 -13.04 -0.36
N ALA A 14 0.40 -13.68 0.60
CA ALA A 14 0.18 -15.12 0.61
C ALA A 14 -0.61 -15.60 -0.61
N GLU A 15 -1.66 -14.88 -0.99
CA GLU A 15 -2.45 -15.18 -2.18
C GLU A 15 -1.63 -15.06 -3.48
N TYR A 16 -0.81 -14.02 -3.58
CA TYR A 16 0.09 -13.84 -4.71
C TYR A 16 1.09 -15.00 -4.82
N GLU A 17 1.72 -15.39 -3.72
CA GLU A 17 2.67 -16.52 -3.69
C GLU A 17 1.99 -17.84 -4.05
N ALA A 18 0.80 -18.09 -3.51
CA ALA A 18 0.04 -19.30 -3.82
C ALA A 18 -0.34 -19.40 -5.30
N LYS A 19 -0.71 -18.28 -5.93
CA LYS A 19 -1.13 -18.25 -7.34
C LYS A 19 0.03 -18.27 -8.33
N THR A 20 1.17 -17.69 -7.96
CA THR A 20 2.27 -17.46 -8.90
C THR A 20 3.48 -18.36 -8.66
N GLY A 21 3.60 -18.97 -7.50
CA GLY A 21 4.79 -19.69 -7.05
C GLY A 21 6.03 -18.77 -6.86
N ARG A 22 5.84 -17.46 -6.83
CA ARG A 22 6.90 -16.45 -6.69
C ARG A 22 6.76 -15.68 -5.40
N GLN A 23 7.88 -15.37 -4.77
CA GLN A 23 7.90 -14.52 -3.59
C GLN A 23 7.31 -13.14 -3.91
N TRP A 24 6.49 -12.61 -2.99
CA TRP A 24 5.95 -11.26 -3.10
C TRP A 24 7.06 -10.19 -3.05
N THR A 25 6.76 -9.02 -3.57
CA THR A 25 7.65 -7.85 -3.54
C THR A 25 6.85 -6.59 -3.17
N MET A 26 7.54 -5.57 -2.64
CA MET A 26 6.91 -4.30 -2.20
C MET A 26 5.94 -3.67 -3.22
N PRO A 27 6.22 -3.64 -4.53
CA PRO A 27 5.31 -3.06 -5.50
C PRO A 27 3.91 -3.69 -5.55
N LEU A 28 3.73 -4.92 -5.03
CA LEU A 28 2.43 -5.59 -5.01
C LEU A 28 1.36 -4.77 -4.29
N GLY A 29 1.63 -4.32 -3.07
CA GLY A 29 0.70 -3.51 -2.28
C GLY A 29 0.40 -2.16 -2.93
N PHE A 30 1.42 -1.48 -3.48
CA PHE A 30 1.23 -0.19 -4.15
C PHE A 30 0.40 -0.31 -5.43
N LYS A 31 0.60 -1.37 -6.22
CA LYS A 31 -0.25 -1.63 -7.40
C LYS A 31 -1.69 -1.94 -7.00
N HIS A 32 -1.89 -2.75 -5.96
CA HIS A 32 -3.22 -3.02 -5.43
C HIS A 32 -3.91 -1.71 -4.98
N SER A 33 -3.23 -0.88 -4.21
CA SER A 33 -3.73 0.42 -3.75
C SER A 33 -4.13 1.35 -4.90
N LEU A 34 -3.40 1.33 -6.02
CA LEU A 34 -3.76 2.12 -7.21
C LEU A 34 -5.16 1.76 -7.72
N PHE A 35 -5.46 0.45 -7.80
CA PHE A 35 -6.79 -0.02 -8.22
C PHE A 35 -7.87 0.29 -7.18
N GLU A 36 -7.56 0.20 -5.89
CA GLU A 36 -8.50 0.57 -4.82
C GLU A 36 -8.94 2.04 -4.96
N VAL A 37 -7.98 2.96 -5.12
CA VAL A 37 -8.24 4.39 -5.29
C VAL A 37 -9.02 4.66 -6.59
N ALA A 38 -8.66 3.99 -7.69
CA ALA A 38 -9.38 4.14 -8.95
C ALA A 38 -10.84 3.68 -8.84
N ILE A 39 -11.09 2.53 -8.22
CA ILE A 39 -12.44 2.01 -8.01
C ILE A 39 -13.25 2.91 -7.09
N ASP A 40 -12.64 3.40 -6.00
CA ASP A 40 -13.29 4.34 -5.09
C ASP A 40 -13.70 5.65 -5.82
N ALA A 41 -12.78 6.22 -6.61
CA ALA A 41 -13.07 7.42 -7.39
C ALA A 41 -14.22 7.20 -8.41
N LEU A 42 -14.23 6.05 -9.10
CA LEU A 42 -15.31 5.68 -10.01
C LEU A 42 -16.65 5.51 -9.29
N LYS A 43 -16.66 4.92 -8.10
CA LYS A 43 -17.89 4.78 -7.29
C LYS A 43 -18.46 6.11 -6.81
N ARG A 44 -17.60 7.10 -6.58
CA ARG A 44 -18.00 8.45 -6.15
C ARG A 44 -18.34 9.38 -7.32
N SER A 45 -17.93 9.03 -8.55
CA SER A 45 -18.22 9.80 -9.74
C SER A 45 -19.63 9.52 -10.26
N GLU A 46 -20.10 10.39 -11.17
CA GLU A 46 -21.40 10.25 -11.87
C GLU A 46 -21.37 9.15 -12.96
N GLY A 47 -20.30 8.41 -13.09
CA GLY A 47 -20.12 7.30 -14.02
C GLY A 47 -18.95 7.46 -14.98
N PRO A 48 -18.55 6.36 -15.66
CA PRO A 48 -17.32 6.29 -16.43
C PRO A 48 -17.26 7.23 -17.65
N GLY A 49 -18.41 7.71 -18.14
CA GLY A 49 -18.48 8.68 -19.23
C GLY A 49 -18.35 10.14 -18.82
N ARG A 50 -18.28 10.45 -17.53
CA ARG A 50 -18.26 11.82 -16.99
C ARG A 50 -16.85 12.16 -16.50
N LEU A 51 -15.96 12.50 -17.41
CA LEU A 51 -14.52 12.70 -17.12
C LEU A 51 -14.27 13.77 -16.06
N GLU A 52 -15.04 14.87 -16.08
CA GLU A 52 -14.91 15.94 -15.07
C GLU A 52 -15.28 15.43 -13.67
N SER A 53 -16.36 14.67 -13.56
CA SER A 53 -16.77 14.08 -12.28
C SER A 53 -15.76 13.07 -11.76
N ILE A 54 -15.12 12.28 -12.65
CA ILE A 54 -14.02 11.37 -12.28
C ILE A 54 -12.81 12.16 -11.79
N ARG A 55 -12.41 13.23 -12.49
CA ARG A 55 -11.31 14.11 -12.06
C ARG A 55 -11.58 14.68 -10.67
N ASP A 56 -12.78 15.20 -10.43
CA ASP A 56 -13.14 15.81 -9.15
C ASP A 56 -13.24 14.77 -8.03
N ALA A 57 -13.70 13.55 -8.34
CA ALA A 57 -13.67 12.43 -7.42
C ALA A 57 -12.23 12.01 -7.06
N ILE A 58 -11.31 12.00 -8.03
CA ILE A 58 -9.89 11.74 -7.76
C ILE A 58 -9.29 12.86 -6.89
N ALA A 59 -9.50 14.12 -7.24
CA ALA A 59 -8.97 15.25 -6.49
C ALA A 59 -9.44 15.30 -5.03
N SER A 60 -10.67 14.83 -4.76
CA SER A 60 -11.26 14.75 -3.42
C SER A 60 -10.96 13.44 -2.68
N THR A 61 -10.04 12.62 -3.17
CA THR A 61 -9.71 11.31 -2.55
C THR A 61 -9.24 11.48 -1.11
N ASN A 62 -9.93 10.76 -0.22
CA ASN A 62 -9.53 10.50 1.17
C ASN A 62 -9.92 9.05 1.49
N TYR A 63 -9.00 8.12 1.29
CA TYR A 63 -9.28 6.71 1.24
C TYR A 63 -8.24 5.89 2.01
N ASN A 64 -8.69 4.89 2.78
CA ASN A 64 -7.82 3.95 3.46
C ASN A 64 -7.53 2.75 2.55
N SER A 65 -6.37 2.75 1.92
CA SER A 65 -5.91 1.67 1.05
C SER A 65 -5.14 0.60 1.82
N ILE A 66 -4.83 -0.51 1.14
CA ILE A 66 -4.02 -1.60 1.71
C ILE A 66 -2.62 -1.15 2.16
N VAL A 67 -2.08 -0.07 1.58
CA VAL A 67 -0.77 0.50 1.96
C VAL A 67 -0.89 1.67 2.95
N GLY A 68 -2.11 1.97 3.42
CA GLY A 68 -2.39 3.05 4.36
C GLY A 68 -3.24 4.17 3.76
N PRO A 69 -3.37 5.30 4.46
CA PRO A 69 -4.22 6.40 4.04
C PRO A 69 -3.67 7.07 2.77
N VAL A 70 -4.57 7.34 1.82
CA VAL A 70 -4.32 8.14 0.62
C VAL A 70 -5.22 9.35 0.68
N ASN A 71 -4.65 10.55 0.84
CA ASN A 71 -5.40 11.80 0.88
C ASN A 71 -4.75 12.83 -0.03
N PHE A 72 -5.43 13.15 -1.13
CA PHE A 72 -4.93 14.11 -2.12
C PHE A 72 -5.18 15.57 -1.76
N GLN A 73 -5.96 15.83 -0.69
CA GLN A 73 -6.26 17.19 -0.23
C GLN A 73 -5.25 17.70 0.81
N THR A 74 -4.63 16.79 1.59
CA THR A 74 -3.73 17.11 2.71
C THR A 74 -2.27 16.76 2.44
N GLY A 75 -1.93 16.44 1.21
CA GLY A 75 -0.56 16.13 0.80
C GLY A 75 0.34 17.37 0.73
N PRO A 76 1.63 17.22 0.41
CA PRO A 76 2.58 18.32 0.34
C PRO A 76 2.25 19.35 -0.75
N VAL A 77 1.55 18.91 -1.78
CA VAL A 77 0.93 19.74 -2.81
C VAL A 77 -0.40 19.09 -3.22
N PRO A 78 -1.34 19.84 -3.83
CA PRO A 78 -2.60 19.27 -4.30
C PRO A 78 -2.40 18.04 -5.18
N ASN A 79 -3.25 17.04 -5.01
CA ASN A 79 -3.27 15.77 -5.76
C ASN A 79 -2.05 14.85 -5.52
N ILE A 80 -1.27 15.10 -4.45
CA ILE A 80 -0.20 14.20 -4.01
C ILE A 80 -0.47 13.76 -2.57
N SER A 81 -0.37 12.47 -2.33
CA SER A 81 -0.41 11.89 -0.98
C SER A 81 0.94 11.27 -0.64
N LYS A 82 1.40 11.49 0.59
CA LYS A 82 2.55 10.76 1.15
C LYS A 82 2.04 9.52 1.87
N THR A 83 2.55 8.36 1.48
CA THR A 83 2.32 7.12 2.22
C THR A 83 3.37 7.00 3.33
N PRO A 84 2.97 6.83 4.60
CA PRO A 84 3.92 6.51 5.67
C PRO A 84 4.62 5.20 5.36
N LEU A 85 5.94 5.19 5.46
CA LEU A 85 6.74 4.01 5.15
C LEU A 85 7.43 3.48 6.41
N VAL A 86 7.67 2.18 6.42
CA VAL A 86 8.60 1.51 7.31
C VAL A 86 9.81 1.05 6.53
N SER A 87 10.97 0.94 7.18
CA SER A 87 12.14 0.33 6.56
C SER A 87 12.23 -1.14 6.96
N GLY A 88 12.47 -1.99 5.99
CA GLY A 88 12.68 -3.42 6.18
C GLY A 88 14.05 -3.86 5.68
N GLN A 89 14.57 -4.91 6.29
CA GLN A 89 15.78 -5.58 5.85
C GLN A 89 15.45 -7.02 5.48
N TRP A 90 15.80 -7.43 4.26
CA TRP A 90 15.68 -8.81 3.85
C TRP A 90 16.74 -9.67 4.53
N ARG A 91 16.29 -10.74 5.17
CA ARG A 91 17.17 -11.72 5.84
C ARG A 91 16.92 -13.11 5.35
N LYS A 92 18.00 -13.86 5.18
CA LYS A 92 17.92 -15.26 4.80
C LYS A 92 17.48 -16.10 6.00
N GLN A 93 16.37 -16.83 5.83
CA GLN A 93 15.82 -17.78 6.78
C GLN A 93 15.72 -19.14 6.07
N GLY A 94 16.73 -20.00 6.26
CA GLY A 94 16.85 -21.23 5.48
C GLY A 94 17.01 -20.93 3.99
N ASP A 95 16.10 -21.42 3.17
CA ASP A 95 16.10 -21.20 1.70
C ASP A 95 15.20 -20.03 1.25
N ARG A 96 14.61 -19.29 2.19
CA ARG A 96 13.75 -18.12 1.90
C ARG A 96 14.40 -16.83 2.36
N LEU A 97 13.95 -15.73 1.75
CA LEU A 97 14.20 -14.38 2.24
C LEU A 97 12.93 -13.89 2.98
N GLU A 98 13.13 -13.40 4.20
CA GLU A 98 12.06 -12.76 4.99
C GLU A 98 12.38 -11.28 5.18
N LEU A 99 11.35 -10.44 5.04
CA LEU A 99 11.46 -9.02 5.28
C LEU A 99 11.17 -8.75 6.75
N GLU A 100 12.17 -8.33 7.52
CA GLU A 100 12.00 -7.89 8.90
C GLU A 100 11.96 -6.37 8.98
N ILE A 101 10.98 -5.82 9.67
CA ILE A 101 10.85 -4.37 9.88
C ILE A 101 11.90 -3.91 10.89
N VAL A 102 12.77 -3.00 10.47
CA VAL A 102 13.90 -2.52 11.27
C VAL A 102 13.77 -1.05 11.67
N GLU A 103 12.85 -0.30 11.03
CA GLU A 103 12.56 1.10 11.35
C GLU A 103 11.09 1.40 11.05
N ASN A 104 10.39 2.10 11.95
CA ASN A 104 8.95 2.34 11.88
C ASN A 104 8.52 3.74 12.37
N SER A 105 9.42 4.71 12.44
CA SER A 105 9.12 6.04 12.98
C SER A 105 7.97 6.75 12.28
N GLN A 106 7.79 6.53 10.96
CA GLN A 106 6.71 7.11 10.17
C GLN A 106 5.38 6.32 10.27
N ALA A 107 5.41 5.10 10.78
CA ALA A 107 4.24 4.23 10.94
C ALA A 107 4.36 3.40 12.23
N PRO A 108 4.30 4.04 13.42
CA PRO A 108 4.57 3.37 14.70
C PRO A 108 3.55 2.28 15.06
N MET A 109 2.40 2.24 14.37
CA MET A 109 1.43 1.16 14.51
C MET A 109 1.92 -0.18 13.92
N ILE A 110 2.98 -0.17 13.09
CA ILE A 110 3.64 -1.37 12.57
C ILE A 110 4.81 -1.70 13.48
N ALA A 111 4.78 -2.87 14.10
CA ALA A 111 5.81 -3.25 15.06
C ALA A 111 7.19 -3.42 14.40
N LYS A 112 8.23 -2.85 15.01
CA LYS A 112 9.62 -3.15 14.69
C LYS A 112 9.91 -4.61 15.07
N GLN A 113 10.53 -5.37 14.18
CA GLN A 113 10.76 -6.81 14.34
C GLN A 113 12.22 -7.14 14.67
N ALA A 114 13.15 -6.28 14.22
CA ALA A 114 14.57 -6.51 14.41
C ALA A 114 15.38 -5.20 14.40
N GLU A 115 16.62 -5.27 14.84
CA GLU A 115 17.59 -4.18 14.67
C GLU A 115 18.22 -4.24 13.27
N LEU A 116 18.51 -3.04 12.71
CA LEU A 116 19.27 -2.95 11.47
C LEU A 116 20.66 -3.56 11.65
N ARG A 117 21.05 -4.44 10.74
CA ARG A 117 22.38 -5.05 10.72
C ARG A 117 23.19 -4.52 9.54
N SER A 118 24.52 -4.36 9.76
CA SER A 118 25.44 -4.11 8.66
C SER A 118 25.39 -5.25 7.64
N LEU A 119 25.58 -4.91 6.37
CA LEU A 119 25.68 -5.87 5.26
C LEU A 119 27.13 -6.33 5.01
N VAL A 120 28.06 -5.93 5.85
CA VAL A 120 29.48 -6.35 5.86
C VAL A 120 29.74 -7.32 6.98
#